data_462e8de253586b75bdea76854612e046
#
_entry.id   462e8de253586b75bdea76854612e046
#
_cell.length_a   1.000
_cell.length_b   1.000
_cell.length_c   1.000
_cell.angle_alpha   90.00
_cell.angle_beta   90.00
_cell.angle_gamma   90.00
#
_symmetry.space_group_name_H-M   'P 1'
#
loop_
_entity.id
_entity.type
_entity.pdbx_description
1 polymer ?
#
loop_
_entity_poly.entity_id
_entity_poly.type
_entity_poly.pdbx_seq_one_letter_code
_entity_poly.pdbx_strand_id
1 'polypeptide(L)'
;MTHGLTHADGSDLRDACPALANKVYFNYGGQGPLPSSSLEAITASWSRIQELGPFTADVWPYIASEVNSTRRLLAQCCGVPPHRLALTENVTSGCVLPLWGLPFTEGDRLLIGDCEHPGVVSACVEL
;
A
#
# COMPACT_ATOMS: atom_id res chain seq x y z
N MET A 1 24.62 15.44 15.04
CA MET A 1 23.40 15.03 15.77
C MET A 1 22.38 14.62 14.71
N THR A 2 22.16 13.32 14.57
CA THR A 2 21.13 12.78 13.69
C THR A 2 19.79 12.97 14.39
N HIS A 3 18.99 13.92 13.93
CA HIS A 3 17.58 13.98 14.32
C HIS A 3 16.90 12.78 13.65
N GLY A 4 16.75 11.67 14.39
CA GLY A 4 15.91 10.55 13.96
C GLY A 4 14.46 11.00 13.85
N LEU A 5 13.73 10.41 12.92
CA LEU A 5 12.26 10.56 12.85
C LEU A 5 11.67 9.89 14.09
N THR A 6 10.88 10.65 14.86
CA THR A 6 10.23 10.15 16.07
C THR A 6 8.72 10.19 15.94
N HIS A 7 8.02 9.33 16.67
CA HIS A 7 6.58 9.43 16.88
C HIS A 7 6.23 10.72 17.65
N ALA A 8 4.95 11.09 17.66
CA ALA A 8 4.46 12.24 18.41
C ALA A 8 4.73 12.13 19.93
N ASP A 9 4.87 10.91 20.45
CA ASP A 9 5.24 10.62 21.85
C ASP A 9 6.76 10.66 22.13
N GLY A 10 7.58 10.95 21.09
CA GLY A 10 9.04 11.03 21.21
C GLY A 10 9.78 9.70 21.05
N SER A 11 9.10 8.58 20.81
CA SER A 11 9.75 7.28 20.55
C SER A 11 10.37 7.26 19.15
N ASP A 12 11.48 6.50 18.98
CA ASP A 12 12.13 6.34 17.67
C ASP A 12 11.28 5.43 16.77
N LEU A 13 10.94 5.91 15.56
CA LEU A 13 10.21 5.13 14.55
C LEU A 13 10.94 3.82 14.16
N ARG A 14 12.27 3.78 14.32
CA ARG A 14 13.06 2.59 14.09
C ARG A 14 12.74 1.49 15.12
N ASP A 15 12.55 1.87 16.38
CA ASP A 15 12.26 0.93 17.46
C ASP A 15 10.87 0.30 17.31
N ALA A 16 9.94 1.01 16.63
CA ALA A 16 8.63 0.47 16.29
C ALA A 16 8.68 -0.66 15.25
N CYS A 17 9.81 -0.81 14.53
CA CYS A 17 9.99 -1.82 13.48
C CYS A 17 11.02 -2.89 13.89
N PRO A 18 10.62 -4.02 14.49
CA PRO A 18 11.54 -5.06 14.96
C PRO A 18 12.50 -5.59 13.88
N ALA A 19 12.06 -5.58 12.62
CA ALA A 19 12.88 -5.98 11.48
C ALA A 19 14.12 -5.10 11.28
N LEU A 20 14.16 -3.90 11.85
CA LEU A 20 15.26 -2.94 11.72
C LEU A 20 16.26 -2.99 12.88
N ALA A 21 16.03 -3.79 13.91
CA ALA A 21 16.82 -3.79 15.15
C ALA A 21 18.31 -4.01 14.91
N ASN A 22 18.68 -4.86 13.95
CA ASN A 22 20.06 -5.29 13.71
C ASN A 22 20.51 -5.20 12.26
N LYS A 23 19.83 -4.38 11.43
CA LYS A 23 20.16 -4.26 10.00
C LYS A 23 19.94 -2.85 9.48
N VAL A 24 20.65 -2.55 8.42
CA VAL A 24 20.42 -1.38 7.58
C VAL A 24 19.60 -1.84 6.37
N TYR A 25 18.40 -1.30 6.22
CA TYR A 25 17.45 -1.73 5.21
C TYR A 25 17.07 -0.56 4.31
N PHE A 26 17.26 -0.71 3.00
CA PHE A 26 16.98 0.32 1.99
C PHE A 26 15.99 -0.13 0.91
N ASN A 27 15.55 -1.39 0.92
CA ASN A 27 14.67 -1.92 -0.13
C ASN A 27 13.18 -1.68 0.18
N TYR A 28 12.82 -0.45 0.54
CA TYR A 28 11.42 -0.08 0.80
C TYR A 28 10.55 -0.12 -0.46
N GLY A 29 11.14 0.00 -1.65
CA GLY A 29 10.43 -0.18 -2.92
C GLY A 29 9.99 -1.63 -3.16
N GLY A 30 10.71 -2.60 -2.61
CA GLY A 30 10.29 -4.01 -2.63
C GLY A 30 9.24 -4.29 -1.58
N GLN A 31 9.57 -4.09 -0.31
CA GLN A 31 8.64 -4.24 0.82
C GLN A 31 9.14 -3.44 2.02
N GLY A 32 8.33 -2.54 2.52
CA GLY A 32 8.61 -1.84 3.79
C GLY A 32 8.44 -2.79 5.00
N PRO A 33 9.32 -2.70 6.02
CA PRO A 33 9.11 -3.41 7.27
C PRO A 33 7.87 -2.86 7.98
N LEU A 34 7.09 -3.77 8.57
CA LEU A 34 5.90 -3.40 9.32
C LEU A 34 6.27 -2.96 10.74
N PRO A 35 5.76 -1.83 11.23
CA PRO A 35 5.73 -1.52 12.66
C PRO A 35 4.92 -2.57 13.43
N SER A 36 5.29 -2.81 14.69
CA SER A 36 4.55 -3.75 15.56
C SER A 36 3.06 -3.41 15.65
N SER A 37 2.72 -2.13 15.77
CA SER A 37 1.32 -1.67 15.82
C SER A 37 0.54 -2.00 14.53
N SER A 38 1.20 -1.96 13.37
CA SER A 38 0.56 -2.35 12.10
C SER A 38 0.31 -3.87 12.05
N LEU A 39 1.26 -4.68 12.51
CA LEU A 39 1.09 -6.13 12.59
C LEU A 39 -0.04 -6.51 13.56
N GLU A 40 -0.10 -5.85 14.72
CA GLU A 40 -1.17 -6.02 15.70
C GLU A 40 -2.54 -5.68 15.10
N ALA A 41 -2.65 -4.56 14.40
CA ALA A 41 -3.89 -4.15 13.73
C ALA A 41 -4.35 -5.15 12.66
N ILE A 42 -3.41 -5.67 11.85
CA ILE A 42 -3.70 -6.71 10.86
C ILE A 42 -4.23 -7.98 11.54
N THR A 43 -3.55 -8.42 12.58
CA THR A 43 -3.93 -9.63 13.34
C THR A 43 -5.29 -9.46 14.00
N ALA A 44 -5.56 -8.30 14.62
CA ALA A 44 -6.85 -8.00 15.23
C ALA A 44 -7.98 -7.97 14.20
N SER A 45 -7.75 -7.39 13.03
CA SER A 45 -8.73 -7.38 11.93
C SER A 45 -9.07 -8.79 11.45
N TRP A 46 -8.06 -9.66 11.26
CA TRP A 46 -8.29 -11.06 10.90
C TRP A 46 -9.05 -11.84 11.98
N SER A 47 -8.71 -11.63 13.25
CA SER A 47 -9.44 -12.24 14.37
C SER A 47 -10.90 -11.80 14.38
N ARG A 48 -11.16 -10.51 14.14
CA ARG A 48 -12.51 -9.98 14.07
C ARG A 48 -13.32 -10.57 12.91
N ILE A 49 -12.70 -10.78 11.76
CA ILE A 49 -13.34 -11.47 10.62
C ILE A 49 -13.73 -12.91 10.99
N GLN A 50 -12.87 -13.63 11.73
CA GLN A 50 -13.19 -15.00 12.17
C GLN A 50 -14.34 -15.03 13.18
N GLU A 51 -14.40 -14.07 14.11
CA GLU A 51 -15.50 -13.93 15.07
C GLU A 51 -16.84 -13.63 14.40
N LEU A 52 -16.86 -12.74 13.41
CA LEU A 52 -18.06 -12.40 12.64
C LEU A 52 -18.49 -13.50 11.69
N GLY A 53 -17.55 -14.41 11.35
CA GLY A 53 -17.72 -15.44 10.34
C GLY A 53 -17.30 -14.93 8.94
N PRO A 54 -16.29 -15.57 8.33
CA PRO A 54 -15.58 -15.04 7.14
C PRO A 54 -16.45 -14.87 5.88
N PHE A 55 -17.69 -15.39 5.88
CA PHE A 55 -18.60 -15.31 4.74
C PHE A 55 -20.06 -15.10 5.17
N THR A 56 -20.29 -14.35 6.22
CA THR A 56 -21.63 -14.06 6.77
C THR A 56 -22.09 -12.65 6.39
N ALA A 57 -23.37 -12.35 6.59
CA ALA A 57 -23.91 -11.01 6.40
C ALA A 57 -23.25 -9.96 7.31
N ASP A 58 -22.77 -10.37 8.48
CA ASP A 58 -22.22 -9.46 9.51
C ASP A 58 -20.79 -9.01 9.19
N VAL A 59 -20.04 -9.79 8.42
CA VAL A 59 -18.65 -9.45 8.07
C VAL A 59 -18.55 -8.33 7.04
N TRP A 60 -19.49 -8.23 6.11
CA TRP A 60 -19.41 -7.27 5.01
C TRP A 60 -19.44 -5.80 5.43
N PRO A 61 -20.33 -5.39 6.38
CA PRO A 61 -20.28 -4.03 6.91
C PRO A 61 -18.94 -3.69 7.58
N TYR A 62 -18.35 -4.65 8.30
CA TYR A 62 -17.04 -4.48 8.92
C TYR A 62 -15.94 -4.27 7.85
N ILE A 63 -15.86 -5.16 6.85
CA ILE A 63 -14.88 -5.04 5.76
C ILE A 63 -15.05 -3.72 5.02
N ALA A 64 -16.29 -3.33 4.70
CA ALA A 64 -16.55 -2.06 4.02
C ALA A 64 -16.10 -0.85 4.85
N SER A 65 -16.31 -0.89 6.18
CA SER A 65 -15.84 0.14 7.10
C SER A 65 -14.32 0.26 7.10
N GLU A 66 -13.60 -0.86 7.22
CA GLU A 66 -12.13 -0.90 7.22
C GLU A 66 -11.54 -0.38 5.89
N VAL A 67 -12.06 -0.86 4.77
CA VAL A 67 -11.64 -0.40 3.43
C VAL A 67 -11.89 1.10 3.24
N ASN A 68 -13.05 1.59 3.63
CA ASN A 68 -13.38 3.02 3.51
C ASN A 68 -12.55 3.89 4.46
N SER A 69 -12.25 3.40 5.65
CA SER A 69 -11.37 4.10 6.60
C SER A 69 -9.95 4.21 6.05
N THR A 70 -9.39 3.12 5.56
CA THR A 70 -8.07 3.07 4.92
C THR A 70 -8.02 4.02 3.73
N ARG A 71 -9.04 3.99 2.86
CA ARG A 71 -9.11 4.88 1.70
C ARG A 71 -9.11 6.35 2.11
N ARG A 72 -9.88 6.73 3.16
CA ARG A 72 -9.90 8.12 3.66
C ARG A 72 -8.55 8.56 4.17
N LEU A 73 -7.86 7.73 4.95
CA LEU A 73 -6.54 8.05 5.51
C LEU A 73 -5.50 8.23 4.39
N LEU A 74 -5.45 7.30 3.45
CA LEU A 74 -4.52 7.40 2.30
C LEU A 74 -4.84 8.62 1.43
N ALA A 75 -6.11 8.90 1.16
CA ALA A 75 -6.53 10.07 0.40
C ALA A 75 -6.10 11.38 1.09
N GLN A 76 -6.20 11.43 2.43
CA GLN A 76 -5.70 12.56 3.22
C GLN A 76 -4.19 12.71 3.09
N CYS A 77 -3.42 11.62 3.17
CA CYS A 77 -1.96 11.64 2.97
C CYS A 77 -1.57 12.12 1.56
N CYS A 78 -2.36 11.74 0.55
CA CYS A 78 -2.12 12.13 -0.85
C CYS A 78 -2.68 13.53 -1.20
N GLY A 79 -3.43 14.18 -0.32
CA GLY A 79 -4.07 15.47 -0.60
C GLY A 79 -5.18 15.40 -1.66
N VAL A 80 -5.86 14.25 -1.79
CA VAL A 80 -6.93 14.04 -2.77
C VAL A 80 -8.23 13.61 -2.10
N PRO A 81 -9.41 13.86 -2.73
CA PRO A 81 -10.67 13.34 -2.19
C PRO A 81 -10.71 11.80 -2.28
N PRO A 82 -11.35 11.11 -1.30
CA PRO A 82 -11.37 9.64 -1.24
C PRO A 82 -11.91 8.93 -2.49
N HIS A 83 -12.85 9.56 -3.20
CA HIS A 83 -13.43 8.99 -4.42
C HIS A 83 -12.47 8.99 -5.63
N ARG A 84 -11.32 9.66 -5.52
CA ARG A 84 -10.25 9.65 -6.53
C ARG A 84 -9.13 8.67 -6.22
N LEU A 85 -9.29 7.86 -5.17
CA LEU A 85 -8.29 6.89 -4.74
C LEU A 85 -8.84 5.48 -4.87
N ALA A 86 -8.21 4.65 -5.68
CA ALA A 86 -8.44 3.22 -5.77
C ALA A 86 -7.41 2.49 -4.90
N LEU A 87 -7.84 1.43 -4.23
CA LEU A 87 -6.95 0.51 -3.53
C LEU A 87 -6.73 -0.70 -4.42
N THR A 88 -5.48 -1.10 -4.58
CA THR A 88 -5.08 -2.29 -5.33
C THR A 88 -4.20 -3.18 -4.46
N GLU A 89 -4.09 -4.45 -4.79
CA GLU A 89 -3.33 -5.42 -4.01
C GLU A 89 -1.81 -5.19 -4.07
N ASN A 90 -1.31 -4.55 -5.13
CA ASN A 90 0.10 -4.23 -5.30
C ASN A 90 0.30 -3.14 -6.36
N VAL A 91 1.54 -2.66 -6.46
CA VAL A 91 1.92 -1.59 -7.39
C VAL A 91 1.81 -2.03 -8.86
N THR A 92 2.05 -3.28 -9.18
CA THR A 92 1.93 -3.79 -10.56
C THR A 92 0.50 -3.63 -11.04
N SER A 93 -0.49 -4.15 -10.30
CA SER A 93 -1.92 -3.95 -10.64
C SER A 93 -2.30 -2.47 -10.68
N GLY A 94 -1.80 -1.70 -9.71
CA GLY A 94 -2.06 -0.26 -9.64
C GLY A 94 -1.54 0.53 -10.84
N CYS A 95 -0.48 0.08 -11.49
CA CYS A 95 0.08 0.69 -12.70
C CYS A 95 -0.50 0.10 -13.98
N VAL A 96 -0.62 -1.23 -14.06
CA VAL A 96 -1.05 -1.92 -15.30
C VAL A 96 -2.50 -1.65 -15.65
N LEU A 97 -3.41 -1.69 -14.67
CA LEU A 97 -4.83 -1.47 -14.92
C LEU A 97 -5.13 -0.09 -15.55
N PRO A 98 -4.62 1.03 -15.01
CA PRO A 98 -4.79 2.32 -15.66
C PRO A 98 -4.07 2.40 -17.01
N LEU A 99 -2.86 1.85 -17.11
CA LEU A 99 -2.07 1.87 -18.32
C LEU A 99 -2.80 1.21 -19.49
N TRP A 100 -3.35 0.01 -19.28
CA TRP A 100 -4.12 -0.72 -20.30
C TRP A 100 -5.50 -0.14 -20.55
N GLY A 101 -5.98 0.74 -19.67
CA GLY A 101 -7.23 1.49 -19.86
C GLY A 101 -7.08 2.77 -20.69
N LEU A 102 -5.85 3.19 -21.01
CA LEU A 102 -5.61 4.38 -21.84
C LEU A 102 -5.85 4.07 -23.31
N PRO A 103 -6.45 5.01 -24.07
CA PRO A 103 -6.76 4.84 -25.49
C PRO A 103 -5.52 5.13 -26.36
N PHE A 104 -4.49 4.28 -26.28
CA PHE A 104 -3.30 4.41 -27.11
C PHE A 104 -3.63 4.20 -28.60
N THR A 105 -2.93 4.95 -29.43
CA THR A 105 -3.03 4.90 -30.89
C THR A 105 -1.63 4.78 -31.51
N GLU A 106 -1.57 4.35 -32.76
CA GLU A 106 -0.30 4.25 -33.50
C GLU A 106 0.44 5.59 -33.49
N GLY A 107 1.70 5.58 -33.07
CA GLY A 107 2.57 6.76 -32.95
C GLY A 107 2.61 7.37 -31.55
N ASP A 108 1.76 6.94 -30.62
CA ASP A 108 1.89 7.32 -29.21
C ASP A 108 3.21 6.79 -28.63
N ARG A 109 3.74 7.49 -27.64
CA ARG A 109 5.00 7.13 -26.99
C ARG A 109 4.81 7.00 -25.49
N LEU A 110 5.26 5.87 -24.96
CA LEU A 110 5.35 5.61 -23.55
C LEU A 110 6.80 5.70 -23.10
N LEU A 111 7.06 6.57 -22.12
CA LEU A 111 8.41 6.71 -21.53
C LEU A 111 8.41 5.97 -20.19
N ILE A 112 9.39 5.09 -20.01
CA ILE A 112 9.63 4.35 -18.77
C ILE A 112 11.07 4.53 -18.32
N GLY A 113 11.33 4.40 -17.01
CA GLY A 113 12.68 4.36 -16.47
C GLY A 113 13.41 3.07 -16.87
N ASP A 114 14.72 3.11 -16.85
CA ASP A 114 15.59 1.95 -17.14
C ASP A 114 15.71 0.98 -15.94
N CYS A 115 15.31 1.40 -14.76
CA CYS A 115 15.33 0.64 -13.51
C CYS A 115 13.92 0.27 -12.99
N GLU A 116 12.93 0.21 -13.87
CA GLU A 116 11.55 -0.08 -13.49
C GLU A 116 11.33 -1.53 -13.08
N HIS A 117 10.27 -1.75 -12.30
CA HIS A 117 9.87 -3.10 -11.88
C HIS A 117 9.49 -3.96 -13.10
N PRO A 118 9.98 -5.21 -13.22
CA PRO A 118 9.73 -6.06 -14.39
C PRO A 118 8.25 -6.21 -14.78
N GLY A 119 7.34 -6.25 -13.80
CA GLY A 119 5.91 -6.34 -14.07
C GLY A 119 5.34 -5.11 -14.79
N VAL A 120 5.89 -3.92 -14.54
CA VAL A 120 5.51 -2.69 -15.26
C VAL A 120 6.12 -2.69 -16.65
N VAL A 121 7.40 -3.06 -16.77
CA VAL A 121 8.09 -3.17 -18.08
C VAL A 121 7.37 -4.12 -19.00
N SER A 122 7.03 -5.34 -18.51
CA SER A 122 6.29 -6.32 -19.31
C SER A 122 4.93 -5.78 -19.80
N ALA A 123 4.21 -5.06 -18.93
CA ALA A 123 2.93 -4.48 -19.31
C ALA A 123 3.06 -3.39 -20.40
N CYS A 124 4.18 -2.65 -20.39
CA CYS A 124 4.46 -1.64 -21.41
C CYS A 124 4.86 -2.26 -22.78
N VAL A 125 5.50 -3.43 -22.75
CA VAL A 125 5.92 -4.14 -23.97
C VAL A 125 4.72 -4.76 -24.71
N GLU A 126 3.65 -5.11 -23.98
CA GLU A 126 2.43 -5.73 -24.53
C GLU A 126 1.39 -4.70 -25.03
N LEU A 127 1.68 -3.41 -24.95
CA LEU A 127 0.84 -2.33 -25.51
C LEU A 127 1.17 -2.03 -26.95
#